data_adf86bb7e4a5d139fcca6e05682f6d03
#
_entry.id   adf86bb7e4a5d139fcca6e05682f6d03
#
_cell.length_a   1.000
_cell.length_b   1.000
_cell.length_c   1.000
_cell.angle_alpha   90.00
_cell.angle_beta   90.00
_cell.angle_gamma   90.00
#
_symmetry.space_group_name_H-M   'P 1'
#
loop_
_entity.id
_entity.type
_entity.pdbx_description
1 polymer ?
#
loop_
_entity_poly.entity_id
_entity_poly.type
_entity_poly.pdbx_seq_one_letter_code
_entity_poly.pdbx_strand_id
1 'polypeptide(L)'
;MSQRPNIVFLFTDQQRHDTIAALGHPHVISPNLDRLVNEGVAFTQCHVTAASCAPSRASLFTGQYPHVTGILKNADSWTRSWVENLADAGYHCTNVGKMHTWPFTTPCGFHERIVVENKDRFLEGAEFKDD
;
A
#
# COMPACT_ATOMS: atom_id res chain seq x y z
N MET A 1 26.38 -8.08 -17.13
CA MET A 1 25.13 -8.45 -16.42
C MET A 1 24.35 -7.17 -16.18
N SER A 2 23.14 -7.07 -16.68
CA SER A 2 22.27 -5.91 -16.42
C SER A 2 22.00 -5.87 -14.91
N GLN A 3 22.41 -4.79 -14.24
CA GLN A 3 22.04 -4.58 -12.83
C GLN A 3 20.53 -4.38 -12.76
N ARG A 4 19.86 -5.19 -11.96
CA ARG A 4 18.43 -5.02 -11.68
C ARG A 4 18.22 -3.71 -10.94
N PRO A 5 17.26 -2.86 -11.34
CA PRO A 5 16.99 -1.61 -10.64
C PRO A 5 16.41 -1.87 -9.25
N ASN A 6 16.70 -1.02 -8.29
CA ASN A 6 15.94 -0.96 -7.04
C ASN A 6 14.53 -0.42 -7.33
N ILE A 7 13.53 -0.97 -6.66
CA ILE A 7 12.13 -0.59 -6.80
C ILE A 7 11.65 -0.02 -5.46
N VAL A 8 11.18 1.22 -5.46
CA VAL A 8 10.57 1.85 -4.30
C VAL A 8 9.09 2.11 -4.61
N PHE A 9 8.21 1.50 -3.81
CA PHE A 9 6.77 1.69 -3.91
C PHE A 9 6.29 2.54 -2.74
N LEU A 10 5.98 3.81 -3.00
CA LEU A 10 5.44 4.75 -2.01
C LEU A 10 3.93 4.73 -2.08
N PHE A 11 3.28 4.31 -1.00
CA PHE A 11 1.85 4.14 -0.96
C PHE A 11 1.25 4.93 0.21
N THR A 12 0.50 5.97 -0.12
CA THR A 12 -0.22 6.78 0.87
C THR A 12 -1.51 6.09 1.29
N ASP A 13 -1.92 6.27 2.55
CA ASP A 13 -3.24 5.84 3.03
C ASP A 13 -4.23 6.99 2.90
N GLN A 14 -5.42 6.73 2.42
CA GLN A 14 -6.59 7.62 2.39
C GLN A 14 -6.32 9.04 1.82
N GLN A 15 -5.34 9.17 0.95
CA GLN A 15 -5.06 10.44 0.27
C GLN A 15 -6.08 10.68 -0.85
N ARG A 16 -6.69 11.86 -0.87
CA ARG A 16 -7.55 12.28 -1.97
C ARG A 16 -6.70 12.63 -3.20
N HIS A 17 -7.18 12.27 -4.38
CA HIS A 17 -6.49 12.51 -5.66
C HIS A 17 -6.21 14.00 -5.93
N ASP A 18 -7.07 14.89 -5.41
CA ASP A 18 -7.01 16.34 -5.60
C ASP A 18 -6.15 17.07 -4.55
N THR A 19 -5.43 16.36 -3.66
CA THR A 19 -4.60 16.98 -2.61
C THR A 19 -3.11 17.03 -2.99
N ILE A 20 -2.81 17.32 -4.25
CA ILE A 20 -1.46 17.58 -4.76
C ILE A 20 -1.50 18.93 -5.50
N ALA A 21 -0.63 19.87 -5.13
CA ALA A 21 -0.67 21.22 -5.68
C ALA A 21 -0.43 21.25 -7.20
N ALA A 22 0.51 20.46 -7.71
CA ALA A 22 0.79 20.34 -9.14
C ALA A 22 -0.38 19.76 -9.96
N LEU A 23 -1.35 19.12 -9.32
CA LEU A 23 -2.59 18.63 -9.93
C LEU A 23 -3.77 19.60 -9.78
N GLY A 24 -3.51 20.83 -9.30
CA GLY A 24 -4.48 21.92 -9.27
C GLY A 24 -5.08 22.22 -7.91
N HIS A 25 -4.59 21.63 -6.81
CA HIS A 25 -5.12 21.96 -5.48
C HIS A 25 -4.64 23.35 -5.02
N PRO A 26 -5.56 24.29 -4.71
CA PRO A 26 -5.19 25.71 -4.51
C PRO A 26 -4.54 26.02 -3.16
N HIS A 27 -4.65 25.13 -2.16
CA HIS A 27 -4.25 25.41 -0.78
C HIS A 27 -3.25 24.42 -0.19
N VAL A 28 -2.98 23.29 -0.87
CA VAL A 28 -2.02 22.30 -0.40
C VAL A 28 -0.62 22.69 -0.83
N ILE A 29 0.34 22.51 0.06
CA ILE A 29 1.77 22.66 -0.22
C ILE A 29 2.38 21.27 -0.24
N SER A 30 2.76 20.78 -1.42
CA SER A 30 3.24 19.42 -1.63
C SER A 30 4.51 19.35 -2.52
N PRO A 31 5.60 20.04 -2.16
CA PRO A 31 6.73 20.28 -3.07
C PRO A 31 7.40 18.99 -3.57
N ASN A 32 7.45 17.94 -2.75
CA ASN A 32 8.03 16.66 -3.15
C ASN A 32 7.10 15.84 -4.07
N LEU A 33 5.79 15.86 -3.82
CA LEU A 33 4.81 15.22 -4.71
C LEU A 33 4.69 16.01 -6.01
N ASP A 34 4.73 17.34 -5.96
CA ASP A 34 4.73 18.21 -7.13
C ASP A 34 5.94 17.93 -8.03
N ARG A 35 7.12 17.70 -7.42
CA ARG A 35 8.30 17.30 -8.17
C ARG A 35 8.10 15.95 -8.89
N LEU A 36 7.54 14.95 -8.20
CA LEU A 36 7.24 13.66 -8.82
C LEU A 36 6.24 13.77 -9.97
N VAL A 37 5.22 14.63 -9.83
CA VAL A 37 4.25 14.91 -10.91
C VAL A 37 4.95 15.57 -12.10
N ASN A 38 5.83 16.55 -11.87
CA ASN A 38 6.47 17.34 -12.91
C ASN A 38 7.61 16.60 -13.63
N GLU A 39 8.33 15.72 -12.93
CA GLU A 39 9.47 14.96 -13.44
C GLU A 39 9.10 13.55 -13.93
N GLY A 40 7.92 13.06 -13.55
CA GLY A 40 7.46 11.71 -13.83
C GLY A 40 6.21 11.64 -14.73
N VAL A 41 5.42 10.60 -14.52
CA VAL A 41 4.13 10.40 -15.20
C VAL A 41 3.02 10.39 -14.17
N ALA A 42 2.05 11.29 -14.29
CA ALA A 42 0.87 11.37 -13.44
C ALA A 42 -0.36 10.78 -14.14
N PHE A 43 -0.94 9.75 -13.54
CA PHE A 43 -2.18 9.12 -14.01
C PHE A 43 -3.39 9.77 -13.34
N THR A 44 -3.96 10.80 -13.95
CA THR A 44 -5.06 11.60 -13.36
C THR A 44 -6.41 10.89 -13.34
N GLN A 45 -6.55 9.77 -14.04
CA GLN A 45 -7.76 8.95 -14.07
C GLN A 45 -7.53 7.54 -13.49
N CYS A 46 -6.59 7.42 -12.54
CA CYS A 46 -6.35 6.17 -11.82
C CYS A 46 -7.34 6.04 -10.66
N HIS A 47 -8.19 5.02 -10.70
CA HIS A 47 -9.25 4.80 -9.72
C HIS A 47 -8.95 3.60 -8.82
N VAL A 48 -9.29 3.72 -7.54
CA VAL A 48 -9.25 2.58 -6.61
C VAL A 48 -10.44 1.64 -6.87
N THR A 49 -10.24 0.37 -6.62
CA THR A 49 -11.27 -0.67 -6.83
C THR A 49 -12.31 -0.74 -5.70
N ALA A 50 -11.97 -0.19 -4.54
CA ALA A 50 -12.84 -0.13 -3.37
C ALA A 50 -12.47 1.09 -2.50
N ALA A 51 -13.45 1.66 -1.81
CA ALA A 51 -13.26 2.78 -0.91
C ALA A 51 -12.71 2.38 0.48
N SER A 52 -12.72 1.08 0.79
CA SER A 52 -12.23 0.52 2.07
C SER A 52 -10.80 0.03 1.96
N CYS A 53 -10.03 0.17 3.06
CA CYS A 53 -8.58 -0.06 3.04
C CYS A 53 -8.18 -1.49 2.62
N ALA A 54 -8.67 -2.54 3.30
CA ALA A 54 -8.23 -3.90 3.01
C ALA A 54 -8.69 -4.39 1.62
N PRO A 55 -9.92 -4.17 1.16
CA PRO A 55 -10.32 -4.53 -0.20
C PRO A 55 -9.51 -3.81 -1.29
N SER A 56 -9.25 -2.51 -1.11
CA SER A 56 -8.43 -1.75 -2.05
C SER A 56 -6.99 -2.24 -2.09
N ARG A 57 -6.38 -2.49 -0.92
CA ARG A 57 -5.01 -3.02 -0.82
C ARG A 57 -4.91 -4.43 -1.36
N ALA A 58 -5.84 -5.30 -1.04
CA ALA A 58 -5.89 -6.65 -1.58
C ALA A 58 -5.96 -6.61 -3.12
N SER A 59 -6.81 -5.77 -3.70
CA SER A 59 -6.86 -5.59 -5.16
C SER A 59 -5.53 -5.12 -5.75
N LEU A 60 -4.90 -4.13 -5.14
CA LEU A 60 -3.61 -3.61 -5.58
C LEU A 60 -2.53 -4.71 -5.55
N PHE A 61 -2.44 -5.45 -4.45
CA PHE A 61 -1.39 -6.44 -4.25
C PHE A 61 -1.66 -7.78 -4.92
N THR A 62 -2.91 -8.13 -5.21
CA THR A 62 -3.25 -9.36 -5.95
C THR A 62 -3.42 -9.13 -7.46
N GLY A 63 -3.62 -7.88 -7.89
CA GLY A 63 -3.99 -7.55 -9.27
C GLY A 63 -5.43 -7.96 -9.63
N GLN A 64 -6.29 -8.24 -8.64
CA GLN A 64 -7.64 -8.74 -8.85
C GLN A 64 -8.69 -7.82 -8.22
N TYR A 65 -9.87 -7.76 -8.81
CA TYR A 65 -10.99 -7.01 -8.24
C TYR A 65 -11.55 -7.68 -6.98
N PRO A 66 -12.17 -6.91 -6.05
CA PRO A 66 -12.72 -7.43 -4.79
C PRO A 66 -13.73 -8.57 -4.97
N HIS A 67 -14.57 -8.54 -6.01
CA HIS A 67 -15.52 -9.61 -6.29
C HIS A 67 -14.87 -10.92 -6.74
N VAL A 68 -13.63 -10.87 -7.24
CA VAL A 68 -12.84 -12.05 -7.60
C VAL A 68 -12.10 -12.61 -6.40
N THR A 69 -11.52 -11.74 -5.58
CA THR A 69 -10.79 -12.15 -4.37
C THR A 69 -11.71 -12.54 -3.22
N GLY A 70 -12.94 -12.04 -3.20
CA GLY A 70 -13.86 -12.15 -2.07
C GLY A 70 -13.52 -11.24 -0.89
N ILE A 71 -12.51 -10.38 -1.01
CA ILE A 71 -12.10 -9.43 0.03
C ILE A 71 -12.97 -8.18 -0.09
N LEU A 72 -14.00 -8.09 0.74
CA LEU A 72 -15.04 -7.05 0.65
C LEU A 72 -15.03 -6.09 1.85
N LYS A 73 -14.39 -6.45 2.95
CA LYS A 73 -14.31 -5.65 4.18
C LYS A 73 -12.96 -5.77 4.87
N ASN A 74 -12.69 -4.91 5.84
CA ASN A 74 -11.39 -4.81 6.49
C ASN A 74 -10.98 -6.04 7.33
N ALA A 75 -11.92 -6.87 7.73
CA ALA A 75 -11.65 -8.10 8.48
C ALA A 75 -11.39 -9.32 7.58
N ASP A 76 -11.51 -9.19 6.27
CA ASP A 76 -11.29 -10.31 5.36
C ASP A 76 -9.79 -10.59 5.21
N SER A 77 -9.42 -11.87 5.19
CA SER A 77 -8.04 -12.33 5.14
C SER A 77 -7.54 -12.47 3.71
N TRP A 78 -6.34 -11.98 3.45
CA TRP A 78 -5.64 -12.20 2.19
C TRP A 78 -4.13 -12.38 2.43
N THR A 79 -3.48 -13.22 1.63
CA THR A 79 -2.13 -13.70 1.90
C THR A 79 -1.18 -13.63 0.71
N ARG A 80 -1.70 -13.48 -0.52
CA ARG A 80 -0.91 -13.49 -1.75
C ARG A 80 -0.71 -12.09 -2.30
N SER A 81 0.46 -11.85 -2.87
CA SER A 81 0.73 -10.58 -3.56
C SER A 81 1.70 -10.76 -4.72
N TRP A 82 1.73 -9.80 -5.65
CA TRP A 82 2.73 -9.75 -6.73
C TRP A 82 4.17 -9.60 -6.20
N VAL A 83 4.35 -9.25 -4.93
CA VAL A 83 5.66 -9.17 -4.28
C VAL A 83 6.33 -10.54 -4.26
N GLU A 84 5.56 -11.64 -4.18
CA GLU A 84 6.08 -13.01 -4.29
C GLU A 84 6.87 -13.19 -5.61
N ASN A 85 6.37 -12.65 -6.71
CA ASN A 85 7.04 -12.73 -8.00
C ASN A 85 8.39 -11.96 -8.02
N LEU A 86 8.48 -10.85 -7.28
CA LEU A 86 9.74 -10.14 -7.12
C LEU A 86 10.73 -10.92 -6.24
N ALA A 87 10.24 -11.52 -5.16
CA ALA A 87 11.05 -12.37 -4.29
C ALA A 87 11.60 -13.57 -5.07
N ASP A 88 10.76 -14.26 -5.85
CA ASP A 88 11.15 -15.38 -6.71
C ASP A 88 12.16 -14.94 -7.78
N ALA A 89 12.06 -13.70 -8.25
CA ALA A 89 13.03 -13.12 -9.18
C ALA A 89 14.35 -12.70 -8.48
N GLY A 90 14.48 -12.91 -7.17
CA GLY A 90 15.69 -12.67 -6.38
C GLY A 90 15.83 -11.24 -5.85
N TYR A 91 14.73 -10.49 -5.72
CA TYR A 91 14.72 -9.24 -4.97
C TYR A 91 14.57 -9.52 -3.47
N HIS A 92 15.28 -8.76 -2.65
CA HIS A 92 14.97 -8.67 -1.23
C HIS A 92 13.84 -7.63 -1.04
N CYS A 93 12.68 -8.08 -0.58
CA CYS A 93 11.48 -7.26 -0.48
C CYS A 93 11.20 -6.91 0.99
N THR A 94 11.08 -5.63 1.28
CA THR A 94 10.78 -5.11 2.62
C THR A 94 9.53 -4.24 2.58
N ASN A 95 8.63 -4.42 3.54
CA ASN A 95 7.49 -3.55 3.77
C ASN A 95 7.69 -2.72 5.04
N VAL A 96 7.44 -1.43 4.94
CA VAL A 96 7.41 -0.52 6.09
C VAL A 96 6.07 0.16 6.12
N GLY A 97 5.28 -0.09 7.17
CA GLY A 97 3.97 0.51 7.37
C GLY A 97 2.80 -0.45 7.15
N LYS A 98 1.64 0.13 6.87
CA LYS A 98 0.36 -0.56 6.80
C LYS A 98 0.21 -1.42 5.54
N MET A 99 -0.15 -2.68 5.73
CA MET A 99 -0.59 -3.59 4.67
C MET A 99 -2.07 -3.95 4.79
N HIS A 100 -2.59 -3.95 6.00
CA HIS A 100 -3.96 -4.34 6.33
C HIS A 100 -4.28 -5.78 5.91
N THR A 101 -3.34 -6.68 6.19
CA THR A 101 -3.55 -8.12 6.06
C THR A 101 -4.15 -8.66 7.35
N TRP A 102 -4.82 -9.80 7.25
CA TRP A 102 -5.22 -10.56 8.44
C TRP A 102 -4.75 -12.02 8.31
N PRO A 103 -3.94 -12.56 9.24
CA PRO A 103 -3.28 -11.85 10.36
C PRO A 103 -2.34 -10.72 9.92
N PHE A 104 -2.11 -9.73 10.78
CA PHE A 104 -1.26 -8.57 10.45
C PHE A 104 0.17 -8.93 10.09
N THR A 105 0.66 -10.08 10.58
CA THR A 105 2.02 -10.59 10.35
C THR A 105 2.15 -11.43 9.09
N THR A 106 1.09 -11.57 8.28
CA THR A 106 1.13 -12.36 7.04
C THR A 106 2.25 -11.85 6.13
N PRO A 107 3.18 -12.70 5.63
CA PRO A 107 4.36 -12.25 4.89
C PRO A 107 4.04 -11.58 3.55
N CYS A 108 3.06 -12.06 2.78
CA CYS A 108 2.67 -11.56 1.46
C CYS A 108 3.85 -11.37 0.49
N GLY A 109 4.85 -12.26 0.51
CA GLY A 109 6.04 -12.18 -0.33
C GLY A 109 7.15 -11.26 0.18
N PHE A 110 6.94 -10.54 1.27
CA PHE A 110 7.99 -9.73 1.89
C PHE A 110 8.89 -10.58 2.79
N HIS A 111 10.19 -10.35 2.71
CA HIS A 111 11.19 -10.96 3.59
C HIS A 111 11.18 -10.32 4.98
N GLU A 112 10.89 -9.03 5.00
CA GLU A 112 10.79 -8.24 6.23
C GLU A 112 9.54 -7.37 6.22
N ARG A 113 8.87 -7.29 7.37
CA ARG A 113 7.73 -6.39 7.55
C ARG A 113 7.84 -5.64 8.86
N ILE A 114 7.96 -4.31 8.75
CA ILE A 114 7.84 -3.39 9.88
C ILE A 114 6.40 -2.86 9.86
N VAL A 115 5.52 -3.58 10.57
CA VAL A 115 4.07 -3.39 10.47
C VAL A 115 3.60 -2.24 11.35
N VAL A 116 2.80 -1.34 10.79
CA VAL A 116 2.05 -0.30 11.50
C VAL A 116 0.60 -0.36 11.02
N GLU A 117 -0.24 -1.11 11.72
CA GLU A 117 -1.63 -1.30 11.33
C GLU A 117 -2.59 -0.37 12.08
N ASN A 118 -2.34 -0.19 13.39
CA ASN A 118 -3.07 0.75 14.24
C ASN A 118 -2.08 1.41 15.21
N LYS A 119 -2.09 2.74 15.29
CA LYS A 119 -1.19 3.51 16.15
C LYS A 119 -1.21 3.08 17.62
N ASP A 120 -2.37 2.66 18.09
CA ASP A 120 -2.56 2.32 19.52
C ASP A 120 -2.02 0.92 19.88
N ARG A 121 -1.75 0.07 18.88
CA ARG A 121 -1.24 -1.29 19.06
C ARG A 121 0.27 -1.39 19.27
N PHE A 122 0.98 -0.30 19.01
CA PHE A 122 2.45 -0.26 19.08
C PHE A 122 2.96 0.66 20.20
N LEU A 123 2.06 1.22 20.98
CA LEU A 123 2.44 1.97 22.18
C LEU A 123 2.70 0.97 23.32
N GLU A 124 3.85 1.13 23.97
CA GLU A 124 4.20 0.32 25.14
C GLU A 124 3.11 0.45 26.21
N GLY A 125 2.54 -0.68 26.61
CA GLY A 125 1.42 -0.72 27.58
C GLY A 125 0.02 -0.55 26.98
N ALA A 126 -0.12 -0.45 25.66
CA ALA A 126 -1.44 -0.44 25.03
C ALA A 126 -2.07 -1.83 25.10
N GLU A 127 -3.28 -1.92 25.64
CA GLU A 127 -4.09 -3.14 25.57
C GLU A 127 -4.60 -3.33 24.14
N PHE A 128 -4.49 -4.55 23.63
CA PHE A 128 -5.14 -4.93 22.36
C PHE A 128 -6.65 -4.89 22.58
N LYS A 129 -7.34 -4.02 21.88
CA LYS A 129 -8.79 -4.09 21.72
C LYS A 129 -9.06 -4.82 20.41
N ASP A 130 -9.64 -6.00 20.51
CA ASP A 130 -10.22 -6.69 19.38
C ASP A 130 -11.52 -5.96 19.02
N ASP A 131 -11.53 -5.25 17.89
CA ASP A 131 -12.73 -4.66 17.30
C ASP A 131 -13.39 -5.68 16.35
#